data_bc8a664d7bdb5e040a9bdc6eedf6cf4c
#
_entry.id   bc8a664d7bdb5e040a9bdc6eedf6cf4c
#
_cell.length_a   1.000
_cell.length_b   1.000
_cell.length_c   1.000
_cell.angle_alpha   90.00
_cell.angle_beta   90.00
_cell.angle_gamma   90.00
#
_symmetry.space_group_name_H-M   'P 1'
#
loop_
_entity.id
_entity.type
_entity.pdbx_description
1 polymer ?
#
loop_
_entity_poly.entity_id
_entity_poly.type
_entity_poly.pdbx_seq_one_letter_code
_entity_poly.pdbx_strand_id
1 'polypeptide(L)'
;MLHRLLRPQSSLRGASSLFQKPVSALPQRQIRGIHRVPQLTHDASFKKNGVPELLSPEAVDFAWTQYQTLLIDKLNLLTQDTVDANVPPGELLVKYSRRPEMASVFNYASMAHNNHFFFNCLSPAPTQIPDKFAKDIIDTCSSVESLKLDFLATANAMFGPGFVWLAKNLEREGLMHIFCTYNAGSPYPAAHSRRQPVDMSTHSPDAPLGNQYAGAMGAHSANATNQKTMAPGAIDVQPILCVNTWEHVWMMDYGIAGKAEYLERWWDRINWEAVFANYTAVSSVKAAPGGNWNRNLNSMV
;
A
#
# COMPACT_ATOMS: atom_id res chain seq x y z
N MET A 1 2.03 1.21 -79.86
CA MET A 1 2.82 0.03 -80.21
C MET A 1 3.46 -0.43 -78.92
N LEU A 2 2.83 -1.34 -78.20
CA LEU A 2 3.01 -2.78 -78.26
C LEU A 2 4.41 -3.26 -77.90
N HIS A 3 4.61 -3.81 -76.72
CA HIS A 3 4.99 -5.20 -76.60
C HIS A 3 4.81 -5.72 -75.15
N ARG A 4 3.85 -6.64 -75.01
CA ARG A 4 3.70 -7.58 -73.88
C ARG A 4 4.88 -8.53 -73.92
N LEU A 5 5.59 -8.72 -72.81
CA LEU A 5 6.41 -9.88 -72.60
C LEU A 5 5.86 -10.68 -71.39
N LEU A 6 5.39 -11.86 -71.73
CA LEU A 6 5.00 -12.94 -70.84
C LEU A 6 6.20 -13.44 -70.00
N ARG A 7 6.02 -13.56 -68.72
CA ARG A 7 6.92 -14.31 -67.85
C ARG A 7 6.38 -15.73 -67.64
N PRO A 8 7.25 -16.75 -67.75
CA PRO A 8 6.86 -18.12 -67.43
C PRO A 8 6.80 -18.34 -65.92
N GLN A 9 5.78 -19.10 -65.49
CA GLN A 9 5.67 -19.66 -64.18
C GLN A 9 6.70 -20.80 -64.06
N SER A 10 7.60 -20.70 -63.04
CA SER A 10 8.33 -21.85 -62.57
C SER A 10 7.81 -22.27 -61.18
N SER A 11 7.16 -23.41 -61.21
CA SER A 11 6.81 -24.17 -60.03
C SER A 11 8.07 -24.72 -59.37
N LEU A 12 8.36 -24.32 -58.15
CA LEU A 12 9.28 -25.06 -57.26
C LEU A 12 8.52 -25.50 -56.03
N ARG A 13 8.12 -26.77 -56.06
CA ARG A 13 7.79 -27.52 -54.86
C ARG A 13 9.07 -27.81 -54.12
N GLY A 14 9.14 -27.39 -52.86
CA GLY A 14 10.20 -27.73 -51.95
C GLY A 14 9.68 -27.64 -50.55
N ALA A 15 9.00 -28.66 -50.11
CA ALA A 15 8.64 -28.84 -48.70
C ALA A 15 9.90 -29.17 -47.90
N SER A 16 10.28 -28.31 -46.98
CA SER A 16 11.10 -28.69 -45.85
C SER A 16 10.38 -28.29 -44.57
N SER A 17 9.70 -29.30 -44.04
CA SER A 17 9.17 -29.27 -42.67
C SER A 17 10.38 -29.24 -41.72
N LEU A 18 10.79 -28.04 -41.31
CA LEU A 18 11.67 -27.90 -40.17
C LEU A 18 10.87 -28.30 -38.91
N PHE A 19 11.18 -29.46 -38.38
CA PHE A 19 10.78 -29.92 -37.08
C PHE A 19 11.12 -28.85 -36.05
N GLN A 20 10.14 -28.05 -35.66
CA GLN A 20 10.19 -27.31 -34.42
C GLN A 20 10.08 -28.33 -33.29
N LYS A 21 11.21 -28.64 -32.67
CA LYS A 21 11.24 -29.37 -31.42
C LYS A 21 10.37 -28.55 -30.44
N PRO A 22 9.40 -29.15 -29.74
CA PRO A 22 8.69 -28.46 -28.69
C PRO A 22 9.76 -28.02 -27.68
N VAL A 23 9.84 -26.70 -27.44
CA VAL A 23 10.58 -26.16 -26.33
C VAL A 23 9.96 -26.80 -25.10
N SER A 24 10.69 -27.74 -24.49
CA SER A 24 10.26 -28.34 -23.23
C SER A 24 10.04 -27.19 -22.24
N ALA A 25 8.79 -26.94 -21.90
CA ALA A 25 8.45 -26.04 -20.83
C ALA A 25 9.23 -26.51 -19.60
N LEU A 26 10.14 -25.70 -19.13
CA LEU A 26 10.81 -25.95 -17.86
C LEU A 26 9.70 -26.19 -16.83
N PRO A 27 9.82 -27.21 -15.97
CA PRO A 27 8.82 -27.46 -14.96
C PRO A 27 8.68 -26.18 -14.13
N GLN A 28 7.52 -25.57 -14.21
CA GLN A 28 7.17 -24.45 -13.37
C GLN A 28 7.21 -24.98 -11.95
N ARG A 29 8.31 -24.66 -11.23
CA ARG A 29 8.48 -25.04 -9.84
C ARG A 29 7.28 -24.45 -9.12
N GLN A 30 6.36 -25.28 -8.65
CA GLN A 30 5.25 -24.84 -7.83
C GLN A 30 5.85 -24.25 -6.56
N ILE A 31 5.97 -22.95 -6.55
CA ILE A 31 6.38 -22.19 -5.38
C ILE A 31 5.21 -22.37 -4.42
N ARG A 32 5.42 -23.11 -3.34
CA ARG A 32 4.49 -23.11 -2.21
C ARG A 32 4.57 -21.72 -1.59
N GLY A 33 3.72 -20.82 -2.07
CA GLY A 33 3.61 -19.48 -1.48
C GLY A 33 3.18 -19.60 -0.02
N ILE A 34 3.94 -18.99 0.87
CA ILE A 34 3.67 -18.99 2.31
C ILE A 34 2.74 -17.81 2.62
N HIS A 35 2.96 -16.68 1.95
CA HIS A 35 2.00 -15.57 1.98
C HIS A 35 0.79 -15.91 1.11
N ARG A 36 -0.40 -15.59 1.62
CA ARG A 36 -1.67 -15.78 0.91
C ARG A 36 -2.36 -14.43 0.75
N VAL A 37 -3.19 -14.33 -0.29
CA VAL A 37 -4.09 -13.17 -0.42
C VAL A 37 -5.02 -13.18 0.79
N PRO A 38 -5.04 -12.11 1.60
CA PRO A 38 -5.95 -12.03 2.74
C PRO A 38 -7.39 -11.92 2.26
N GLN A 39 -8.31 -12.41 3.07
CA GLN A 39 -9.73 -12.36 2.76
C GLN A 39 -10.30 -11.02 3.25
N LEU A 40 -11.07 -10.33 2.39
CA LEU A 40 -11.78 -9.12 2.79
C LEU A 40 -13.06 -9.46 3.55
N THR A 41 -13.49 -8.55 4.41
CA THR A 41 -14.77 -8.66 5.15
C THR A 41 -15.95 -8.86 4.19
N HIS A 42 -15.94 -8.18 3.03
CA HIS A 42 -17.01 -8.23 2.03
C HIS A 42 -16.58 -8.88 0.70
N ASP A 43 -15.58 -9.76 0.71
CA ASP A 43 -14.95 -10.35 -0.48
C ASP A 43 -15.95 -10.96 -1.47
N ALA A 44 -16.91 -11.77 -1.00
CA ALA A 44 -17.92 -12.39 -1.86
C ALA A 44 -18.85 -11.38 -2.52
N SER A 45 -19.21 -10.30 -1.82
CA SER A 45 -20.04 -9.22 -2.35
C SER A 45 -19.27 -8.42 -3.40
N PHE A 46 -18.02 -8.07 -3.11
CA PHE A 46 -17.18 -7.28 -3.99
C PHE A 46 -16.85 -8.02 -5.29
N LYS A 47 -16.58 -9.31 -5.23
CA LYS A 47 -16.35 -10.14 -6.42
C LYS A 47 -17.57 -10.23 -7.33
N LYS A 48 -18.77 -10.23 -6.75
CA LYS A 48 -20.00 -10.38 -7.51
C LYS A 48 -20.54 -9.05 -8.06
N ASN A 49 -20.54 -8.01 -7.22
CA ASN A 49 -21.25 -6.77 -7.47
C ASN A 49 -20.33 -5.55 -7.60
N GLY A 50 -19.00 -5.74 -7.43
CA GLY A 50 -18.10 -4.62 -7.20
C GLY A 50 -18.32 -3.96 -5.84
N VAL A 51 -17.83 -2.75 -5.69
CA VAL A 51 -18.22 -1.83 -4.61
C VAL A 51 -19.30 -0.91 -5.19
N PRO A 52 -20.58 -1.11 -4.86
CA PRO A 52 -21.67 -0.39 -5.50
C PRO A 52 -21.44 1.11 -5.49
N GLU A 53 -21.74 1.78 -6.62
CA GLU A 53 -21.55 3.22 -6.86
C GLU A 53 -20.09 3.72 -6.79
N LEU A 54 -19.11 2.86 -6.43
CA LEU A 54 -17.69 3.22 -6.37
C LEU A 54 -16.86 2.49 -7.43
N LEU A 55 -16.87 1.16 -7.43
CA LEU A 55 -16.06 0.36 -8.36
C LEU A 55 -16.90 -0.75 -8.98
N SER A 56 -16.80 -0.91 -10.30
CA SER A 56 -17.38 -2.04 -11.01
C SER A 56 -16.78 -3.39 -10.55
N PRO A 57 -17.47 -4.52 -10.80
CA PRO A 57 -16.89 -5.84 -10.55
C PRO A 57 -15.55 -6.05 -11.26
N GLU A 58 -15.43 -5.53 -12.48
CA GLU A 58 -14.21 -5.61 -13.30
C GLU A 58 -13.08 -4.79 -12.72
N ALA A 59 -13.36 -3.57 -12.20
CA ALA A 59 -12.38 -2.74 -11.53
C ALA A 59 -11.91 -3.38 -10.21
N VAL A 60 -12.82 -3.99 -9.45
CA VAL A 60 -12.47 -4.74 -8.24
C VAL A 60 -11.62 -5.97 -8.59
N ASP A 61 -11.99 -6.73 -9.62
CA ASP A 61 -11.18 -7.87 -10.05
C ASP A 61 -9.76 -7.44 -10.42
N PHE A 62 -9.63 -6.34 -11.16
CA PHE A 62 -8.34 -5.80 -11.57
C PHE A 62 -7.52 -5.25 -10.40
N ALA A 63 -8.10 -4.35 -9.59
CA ALA A 63 -7.38 -3.62 -8.55
C ALA A 63 -7.18 -4.44 -7.24
N TRP A 64 -8.04 -5.42 -6.99
CA TRP A 64 -7.94 -6.29 -5.83
C TRP A 64 -7.49 -7.69 -6.23
N THR A 65 -8.31 -8.46 -6.94
CA THR A 65 -8.06 -9.89 -7.12
C THR A 65 -6.75 -10.15 -7.87
N GLN A 66 -6.57 -9.54 -9.04
CA GLN A 66 -5.39 -9.75 -9.88
C GLN A 66 -4.17 -9.06 -9.30
N TYR A 67 -4.33 -7.78 -8.90
CA TYR A 67 -3.21 -7.00 -8.40
C TYR A 67 -2.68 -7.52 -7.06
N GLN A 68 -3.56 -7.84 -6.11
CA GLN A 68 -3.16 -8.39 -4.82
C GLN A 68 -2.48 -9.76 -4.97
N THR A 69 -2.99 -10.61 -5.88
CA THR A 69 -2.36 -11.89 -6.21
C THR A 69 -0.95 -11.69 -6.75
N LEU A 70 -0.78 -10.77 -7.70
CA LEU A 70 0.54 -10.43 -8.24
C LEU A 70 1.51 -9.97 -7.15
N LEU A 71 1.05 -9.10 -6.24
CA LEU A 71 1.89 -8.60 -5.14
C LEU A 71 2.35 -9.73 -4.21
N ILE A 72 1.44 -10.62 -3.84
CA ILE A 72 1.71 -11.77 -2.97
C ILE A 72 2.62 -12.79 -3.66
N ASP A 73 2.41 -13.09 -4.94
CA ASP A 73 3.25 -14.01 -5.69
C ASP A 73 4.69 -13.49 -5.82
N LYS A 74 4.84 -12.18 -6.09
CA LYS A 74 6.15 -11.53 -6.12
C LYS A 74 6.84 -11.51 -4.76
N LEU A 75 6.08 -11.24 -3.70
CA LEU A 75 6.60 -11.29 -2.34
C LEU A 75 7.08 -12.70 -1.98
N ASN A 76 6.28 -13.72 -2.28
CA ASN A 76 6.66 -15.13 -2.09
C ASN A 76 7.94 -15.48 -2.85
N LEU A 77 8.07 -15.02 -4.10
CA LEU A 77 9.28 -15.25 -4.89
C LEU A 77 10.52 -14.63 -4.25
N LEU A 78 10.38 -13.43 -3.66
CA LEU A 78 11.48 -12.68 -3.06
C LEU A 78 11.87 -13.20 -1.67
N THR A 79 10.93 -13.83 -0.94
CA THR A 79 11.13 -14.30 0.43
C THR A 79 11.30 -15.81 0.54
N GLN A 80 11.08 -16.56 -0.57
CA GLN A 80 11.29 -18.00 -0.57
C GLN A 80 12.71 -18.34 -0.13
N ASP A 81 12.83 -19.44 0.63
CA ASP A 81 14.10 -19.95 1.16
C ASP A 81 14.85 -18.96 2.10
N THR A 82 14.16 -17.90 2.57
CA THR A 82 14.68 -16.97 3.56
C THR A 82 13.97 -17.12 4.91
N VAL A 83 14.54 -16.52 5.95
CA VAL A 83 13.92 -16.44 7.29
C VAL A 83 12.61 -15.64 7.30
N ASP A 84 12.37 -14.87 6.25
CA ASP A 84 11.24 -13.95 6.12
C ASP A 84 10.04 -14.58 5.41
N ALA A 85 10.15 -15.80 4.96
CA ALA A 85 9.10 -16.48 4.21
C ALA A 85 7.75 -16.57 4.95
N ASN A 86 7.78 -16.55 6.28
CA ASN A 86 6.58 -16.60 7.13
C ASN A 86 6.22 -15.27 7.80
N VAL A 87 6.96 -14.20 7.50
CA VAL A 87 6.76 -12.91 8.16
C VAL A 87 5.65 -12.12 7.44
N PRO A 88 4.60 -11.67 8.13
CA PRO A 88 3.51 -10.94 7.50
C PRO A 88 3.98 -9.71 6.72
N PRO A 89 3.30 -9.32 5.61
CA PRO A 89 3.67 -8.15 4.81
C PRO A 89 3.80 -6.87 5.63
N GLY A 90 2.91 -6.63 6.60
CA GLY A 90 2.97 -5.47 7.50
C GLY A 90 4.24 -5.42 8.36
N GLU A 91 4.79 -6.56 8.77
CA GLU A 91 6.05 -6.61 9.51
C GLU A 91 7.26 -6.45 8.56
N LEU A 92 7.19 -7.04 7.36
CA LEU A 92 8.26 -6.92 6.36
C LEU A 92 8.48 -5.47 5.92
N LEU A 93 7.39 -4.72 5.71
CA LEU A 93 7.50 -3.32 5.31
C LEU A 93 8.19 -2.47 6.38
N VAL A 94 7.90 -2.69 7.66
CA VAL A 94 8.56 -1.99 8.76
C VAL A 94 10.03 -2.43 8.87
N LYS A 95 10.28 -3.74 8.81
CA LYS A 95 11.62 -4.33 8.90
C LYS A 95 12.57 -3.77 7.82
N TYR A 96 12.06 -3.59 6.60
CA TYR A 96 12.88 -3.23 5.43
C TYR A 96 12.74 -1.77 4.97
N SER A 97 11.96 -0.95 5.68
CA SER A 97 11.72 0.45 5.35
C SER A 97 13.00 1.27 5.17
N ARG A 98 14.05 0.95 5.94
CA ARG A 98 15.34 1.67 5.96
C ARG A 98 16.48 0.92 5.28
N ARG A 99 16.21 -0.18 4.60
CA ARG A 99 17.21 -1.01 3.93
C ARG A 99 17.07 -0.91 2.41
N PRO A 100 17.87 -0.07 1.74
CA PRO A 100 17.78 0.15 0.30
C PRO A 100 17.99 -1.13 -0.52
N GLU A 101 18.84 -2.03 -0.05
CA GLU A 101 19.12 -3.33 -0.67
C GLU A 101 17.91 -4.26 -0.71
N MET A 102 16.98 -4.08 0.24
CA MET A 102 15.75 -4.86 0.34
C MET A 102 14.53 -4.14 -0.24
N ALA A 103 14.77 -3.21 -1.16
CA ALA A 103 13.75 -2.38 -1.78
C ALA A 103 12.60 -3.16 -2.39
N SER A 104 12.91 -4.23 -3.10
CA SER A 104 11.88 -5.04 -3.74
C SER A 104 10.95 -5.68 -2.71
N VAL A 105 11.49 -6.26 -1.64
CA VAL A 105 10.68 -6.84 -0.56
C VAL A 105 9.82 -5.77 0.09
N PHE A 106 10.41 -4.60 0.43
CA PHE A 106 9.67 -3.48 0.99
C PHE A 106 8.51 -3.06 0.09
N ASN A 107 8.75 -2.82 -1.19
CA ASN A 107 7.74 -2.32 -2.11
C ASN A 107 6.55 -3.28 -2.24
N TYR A 108 6.81 -4.58 -2.47
CA TYR A 108 5.73 -5.56 -2.59
C TYR A 108 5.00 -5.80 -1.28
N ALA A 109 5.70 -5.86 -0.15
CA ALA A 109 5.09 -6.00 1.17
C ALA A 109 4.22 -4.79 1.53
N SER A 110 4.74 -3.58 1.30
CA SER A 110 4.03 -2.34 1.58
C SER A 110 2.79 -2.18 0.70
N MET A 111 2.91 -2.43 -0.61
CA MET A 111 1.76 -2.37 -1.51
C MET A 111 0.71 -3.41 -1.17
N ALA A 112 1.10 -4.65 -0.86
CA ALA A 112 0.16 -5.70 -0.46
C ALA A 112 -0.59 -5.31 0.83
N HIS A 113 0.11 -4.75 1.80
CA HIS A 113 -0.49 -4.27 3.04
C HIS A 113 -1.42 -3.08 2.84
N ASN A 114 -0.95 -2.03 2.14
CA ASN A 114 -1.73 -0.81 1.90
C ASN A 114 -2.99 -1.08 1.08
N ASN A 115 -2.87 -1.90 0.04
CA ASN A 115 -4.00 -2.26 -0.80
C ASN A 115 -5.06 -3.07 -0.04
N HIS A 116 -4.62 -4.03 0.78
CA HIS A 116 -5.52 -4.76 1.68
C HIS A 116 -6.22 -3.83 2.67
N PHE A 117 -5.47 -2.93 3.31
CA PHE A 117 -6.02 -1.95 4.24
C PHE A 117 -7.09 -1.07 3.58
N PHE A 118 -6.83 -0.59 2.37
CA PHE A 118 -7.80 0.20 1.59
C PHE A 118 -9.09 -0.57 1.34
N PHE A 119 -9.01 -1.77 0.75
CA PHE A 119 -10.20 -2.54 0.42
C PHE A 119 -10.97 -3.03 1.65
N ASN A 120 -10.30 -3.28 2.76
CA ASN A 120 -10.95 -3.68 4.02
C ASN A 120 -11.71 -2.52 4.69
N CYS A 121 -11.36 -1.27 4.37
CA CYS A 121 -12.08 -0.07 4.82
C CYS A 121 -13.28 0.29 3.92
N LEU A 122 -13.65 -0.55 2.92
CA LEU A 122 -14.80 -0.31 2.06
C LEU A 122 -16.01 -1.14 2.48
N SER A 123 -17.20 -0.58 2.21
CA SER A 123 -18.49 -1.24 2.48
C SER A 123 -19.34 -1.31 1.20
N PRO A 124 -20.10 -2.41 0.99
CA PRO A 124 -21.07 -2.50 -0.10
C PRO A 124 -22.27 -1.57 0.06
N ALA A 125 -22.51 -1.05 1.27
CA ALA A 125 -23.57 -0.11 1.58
C ALA A 125 -23.03 1.06 2.42
N PRO A 126 -23.67 2.24 2.38
CA PRO A 126 -23.31 3.35 3.26
C PRO A 126 -23.40 2.92 4.73
N THR A 127 -22.39 3.27 5.51
CA THR A 127 -22.34 3.02 6.95
C THR A 127 -22.36 4.35 7.71
N GLN A 128 -22.77 4.32 8.98
CA GLN A 128 -22.78 5.52 9.81
C GLN A 128 -21.52 5.57 10.68
N ILE A 129 -21.03 6.77 10.94
CA ILE A 129 -19.92 6.98 11.86
C ILE A 129 -20.43 6.71 13.28
N PRO A 130 -19.79 5.81 14.07
CA PRO A 130 -20.17 5.60 15.46
C PRO A 130 -20.07 6.89 16.28
N ASP A 131 -21.07 7.17 17.12
CA ASP A 131 -21.20 8.44 17.87
C ASP A 131 -19.94 8.82 18.65
N LYS A 132 -19.29 7.83 19.27
CA LYS A 132 -18.05 8.05 20.00
C LYS A 132 -16.94 8.55 19.07
N PHE A 133 -16.82 7.94 17.89
CA PHE A 133 -15.79 8.32 16.93
C PHE A 133 -16.12 9.67 16.27
N ALA A 134 -17.39 9.93 15.98
CA ALA A 134 -17.85 11.23 15.50
C ALA A 134 -17.45 12.37 16.44
N LYS A 135 -17.60 12.15 17.77
CA LYS A 135 -17.16 13.12 18.78
C LYS A 135 -15.66 13.36 18.75
N ASP A 136 -14.84 12.29 18.69
CA ASP A 136 -13.39 12.39 18.65
C ASP A 136 -12.92 13.10 17.35
N ILE A 137 -13.63 12.90 16.22
CA ILE A 137 -13.40 13.65 14.97
C ILE A 137 -13.73 15.13 15.15
N ILE A 138 -14.86 15.48 15.76
CA ILE A 138 -15.26 16.85 16.00
C ILE A 138 -14.23 17.59 16.89
N ASP A 139 -13.77 16.91 17.94
CA ASP A 139 -12.77 17.46 18.87
C ASP A 139 -11.42 17.74 18.17
N THR A 140 -11.09 16.98 17.12
CA THR A 140 -9.82 17.12 16.39
C THR A 140 -9.93 17.98 15.12
N CYS A 141 -11.00 17.79 14.34
CA CYS A 141 -11.16 18.33 12.98
C CYS A 141 -12.29 19.39 12.90
N SER A 142 -12.88 19.78 14.03
CA SER A 142 -14.03 20.69 14.15
C SER A 142 -15.35 20.11 13.66
N SER A 143 -15.38 19.35 12.58
CA SER A 143 -16.57 18.62 12.11
C SER A 143 -16.18 17.46 11.18
N VAL A 144 -17.12 16.57 10.93
CA VAL A 144 -16.96 15.48 9.96
C VAL A 144 -16.86 16.03 8.53
N GLU A 145 -17.59 17.10 8.26
CA GLU A 145 -17.58 17.78 6.96
C GLU A 145 -16.21 18.42 6.69
N SER A 146 -15.60 19.05 7.70
CA SER A 146 -14.24 19.59 7.60
C SER A 146 -13.24 18.48 7.33
N LEU A 147 -13.32 17.36 8.06
CA LEU A 147 -12.49 16.19 7.80
C LEU A 147 -12.66 15.69 6.37
N LYS A 148 -13.90 15.57 5.86
CA LYS A 148 -14.19 15.17 4.48
C LYS A 148 -13.50 16.12 3.49
N LEU A 149 -13.73 17.40 3.63
CA LEU A 149 -13.18 18.42 2.72
C LEU A 149 -11.65 18.39 2.68
N ASP A 150 -11.00 18.37 3.84
CA ASP A 150 -9.54 18.35 3.95
C ASP A 150 -8.95 17.05 3.38
N PHE A 151 -9.61 15.91 3.65
CA PHE A 151 -9.17 14.62 3.16
C PHE A 151 -9.27 14.54 1.63
N LEU A 152 -10.41 14.91 1.06
CA LEU A 152 -10.65 14.89 -0.38
C LEU A 152 -9.77 15.92 -1.11
N ALA A 153 -9.59 17.11 -0.55
CA ALA A 153 -8.69 18.13 -1.10
C ALA A 153 -7.23 17.61 -1.14
N THR A 154 -6.77 17.02 -0.04
CA THR A 154 -5.43 16.42 0.04
C THR A 154 -5.26 15.28 -0.99
N ALA A 155 -6.26 14.41 -1.13
CA ALA A 155 -6.21 13.32 -2.08
C ALA A 155 -6.25 13.80 -3.53
N ASN A 156 -7.06 14.82 -3.83
CA ASN A 156 -7.15 15.39 -5.16
C ASN A 156 -5.86 16.15 -5.56
N ALA A 157 -5.21 16.79 -4.60
CA ALA A 157 -3.96 17.53 -4.80
C ALA A 157 -2.75 16.61 -5.02
N MET A 158 -2.82 15.33 -4.67
CA MET A 158 -1.73 14.38 -4.94
C MET A 158 -1.46 14.28 -6.44
N PHE A 159 -0.22 14.57 -6.83
CA PHE A 159 0.26 14.36 -8.19
C PHE A 159 0.95 13.00 -8.30
N GLY A 160 0.27 12.05 -8.95
CA GLY A 160 0.75 10.68 -9.11
C GLY A 160 0.20 9.70 -8.07
N PRO A 161 0.65 8.42 -8.14
CA PRO A 161 0.09 7.33 -7.36
C PRO A 161 0.53 7.35 -5.90
N GLY A 162 -0.35 6.92 -5.02
CA GLY A 162 -0.07 6.80 -3.60
C GLY A 162 -1.31 6.56 -2.76
N PHE A 163 -1.22 6.95 -1.50
CA PHE A 163 -2.29 6.81 -0.52
C PHE A 163 -2.41 8.07 0.33
N VAL A 164 -3.63 8.45 0.66
CA VAL A 164 -3.88 9.46 1.71
C VAL A 164 -4.42 8.73 2.92
N TRP A 165 -3.88 9.08 4.06
CA TRP A 165 -4.13 8.42 5.34
C TRP A 165 -4.76 9.37 6.33
N LEU A 166 -5.75 8.88 7.06
CA LEU A 166 -6.13 9.41 8.36
C LEU A 166 -5.47 8.52 9.40
N ALA A 167 -4.69 9.10 10.29
CA ALA A 167 -3.99 8.34 11.31
C ALA A 167 -4.04 9.02 12.67
N LYS A 168 -4.13 8.22 13.73
CA LYS A 168 -4.07 8.67 15.11
C LYS A 168 -2.64 8.84 15.53
N ASN A 169 -2.34 9.96 16.19
CA ASN A 169 -1.03 10.19 16.80
C ASN A 169 -0.91 9.33 18.08
N LEU A 170 0.17 8.57 18.21
CA LEU A 170 0.41 7.73 19.38
C LEU A 170 1.14 8.47 20.51
N GLU A 171 1.81 9.58 20.18
CA GLU A 171 2.51 10.41 21.18
C GLU A 171 1.56 11.42 21.83
N ARG A 172 0.53 11.85 21.11
CA ARG A 172 -0.45 12.83 21.56
C ARG A 172 -1.86 12.25 21.46
N GLU A 173 -2.41 11.88 22.59
CA GLU A 173 -3.74 11.28 22.68
C GLU A 173 -4.81 12.21 22.09
N GLY A 174 -5.71 11.63 21.30
CA GLY A 174 -6.83 12.35 20.66
C GLY A 174 -6.50 13.10 19.37
N LEU A 175 -5.23 13.27 19.00
CA LEU A 175 -4.88 13.99 17.78
C LEU A 175 -4.87 13.05 16.57
N MET A 176 -5.55 13.48 15.49
CA MET A 176 -5.54 12.80 14.20
C MET A 176 -4.84 13.65 13.14
N HIS A 177 -4.19 13.01 12.19
CA HIS A 177 -3.48 13.65 11.11
C HIS A 177 -3.90 13.10 9.76
N ILE A 178 -4.04 14.00 8.78
CA ILE A 178 -4.16 13.65 7.36
C ILE A 178 -2.78 13.84 6.74
N PHE A 179 -2.28 12.84 6.05
CA PHE A 179 -1.03 12.94 5.28
C PHE A 179 -1.02 11.96 4.11
N CYS A 180 -0.16 12.21 3.15
CA CYS A 180 -0.02 11.37 1.97
C CYS A 180 1.32 10.61 1.96
N THR A 181 1.30 9.43 1.37
CA THR A 181 2.48 8.65 1.03
C THR A 181 2.45 8.36 -0.46
N TYR A 182 3.59 8.55 -1.14
CA TYR A 182 3.71 8.30 -2.57
C TYR A 182 4.19 6.89 -2.87
N ASN A 183 3.80 6.37 -4.01
CA ASN A 183 4.17 5.04 -4.48
C ASN A 183 3.86 3.95 -3.45
N ALA A 184 4.87 3.18 -3.06
CA ALA A 184 4.77 2.13 -2.05
C ALA A 184 5.01 2.63 -0.61
N GLY A 185 5.00 3.94 -0.37
CA GLY A 185 5.09 4.48 0.99
C GLY A 185 3.92 4.04 1.86
N SER A 186 4.17 3.81 3.15
CA SER A 186 3.20 3.35 4.14
C SER A 186 3.18 4.30 5.35
N PRO A 187 2.09 4.37 6.12
CA PRO A 187 1.95 5.35 7.19
C PRO A 187 2.84 5.08 8.41
N TYR A 188 3.41 3.91 8.49
CA TYR A 188 4.22 3.52 9.66
C TYR A 188 5.52 4.30 9.75
N PRO A 189 6.05 4.51 10.97
CA PRO A 189 7.32 5.20 11.18
C PRO A 189 8.44 4.60 10.32
N ALA A 190 9.23 5.46 9.70
CA ALA A 190 10.29 5.11 8.77
C ALA A 190 9.86 4.52 7.40
N ALA A 191 8.57 4.26 7.19
CA ALA A 191 8.04 3.66 5.96
C ALA A 191 7.33 4.66 5.03
N HIS A 192 7.27 5.96 5.38
CA HIS A 192 6.64 7.00 4.54
C HIS A 192 7.34 7.16 3.19
N SER A 193 8.65 7.07 3.17
CA SER A 193 9.47 7.10 1.98
C SER A 193 10.71 6.24 2.18
N ARG A 194 11.22 5.65 1.11
CA ARG A 194 12.46 4.91 1.19
C ARG A 194 13.64 5.85 1.38
N ARG A 195 14.49 5.52 2.34
CA ARG A 195 15.76 6.21 2.51
C ARG A 195 16.67 5.89 1.32
N GLN A 196 17.29 6.91 0.76
CA GLN A 196 18.35 6.75 -0.24
C GLN A 196 19.63 6.22 0.44
N PRO A 197 20.42 5.37 -0.24
CA PRO A 197 21.69 4.88 0.31
C PRO A 197 22.68 6.00 0.61
N VAL A 198 22.64 7.05 -0.20
CA VAL A 198 23.43 8.25 -0.03
C VAL A 198 22.48 9.43 0.03
N ASP A 199 22.30 9.95 1.21
CA ASP A 199 21.61 11.21 1.44
C ASP A 199 22.66 12.19 1.96
N MET A 200 22.80 13.33 1.27
CA MET A 200 23.75 14.37 1.64
C MET A 200 23.44 14.96 3.03
N SER A 201 22.21 14.84 3.49
CA SER A 201 21.75 15.34 4.80
C SER A 201 21.72 14.27 5.89
N THR A 202 21.81 12.99 5.54
CA THR A 202 21.69 11.89 6.50
C THR A 202 22.79 10.87 6.29
N HIS A 203 23.48 10.58 7.37
CA HIS A 203 24.54 9.59 7.39
C HIS A 203 23.96 8.17 7.33
N SER A 204 24.78 7.22 6.84
CA SER A 204 24.44 5.79 6.86
C SER A 204 23.99 5.36 8.26
N PRO A 205 23.03 4.43 8.38
CA PRO A 205 22.62 3.88 9.67
C PRO A 205 23.79 3.33 10.49
N ASP A 206 24.79 2.84 9.81
CA ASP A 206 25.99 2.22 10.41
C ASP A 206 27.16 3.20 10.60
N ALA A 207 27.01 4.45 10.14
CA ALA A 207 28.05 5.45 10.31
C ALA A 207 27.86 6.18 11.65
N PRO A 208 28.84 6.15 12.56
CA PRO A 208 28.77 6.84 13.86
C PRO A 208 29.03 8.33 13.73
N LEU A 209 28.36 9.05 12.79
CA LEU A 209 28.85 10.33 12.35
C LEU A 209 27.91 11.50 12.62
N GLY A 210 28.49 12.62 12.92
CA GLY A 210 27.90 13.97 12.89
C GLY A 210 26.99 14.32 14.06
N ASN A 211 26.08 13.45 14.46
CA ASN A 211 25.15 13.72 15.56
C ASN A 211 25.75 13.51 16.96
N GLN A 212 26.96 12.97 17.06
CA GLN A 212 27.64 12.77 18.36
C GLN A 212 27.98 14.09 19.05
N TYR A 213 28.01 15.19 18.33
CA TYR A 213 28.45 16.50 18.84
C TYR A 213 27.32 17.49 19.08
N ALA A 214 26.05 17.10 18.88
CA ALA A 214 24.93 18.04 18.93
C ALA A 214 24.29 18.24 20.33
N GLY A 215 24.98 17.92 21.42
CA GLY A 215 24.54 18.19 22.80
C GLY A 215 23.20 17.53 23.17
N ALA A 216 22.29 18.27 23.82
CA ALA A 216 20.96 17.79 24.22
C ALA A 216 20.07 17.34 23.07
N MET A 217 20.39 17.72 21.85
CA MET A 217 19.76 17.32 20.59
C MET A 217 20.55 16.22 19.86
N GLY A 218 21.64 15.74 20.43
CA GLY A 218 22.56 14.81 19.79
C GLY A 218 22.16 13.34 19.90
N ALA A 219 23.02 12.48 19.37
CA ALA A 219 22.82 11.03 19.25
C ALA A 219 22.56 10.28 20.57
N HIS A 220 22.88 10.90 21.69
CA HIS A 220 22.67 10.35 23.04
C HIS A 220 21.49 10.99 23.79
N SER A 221 20.74 11.89 23.17
CA SER A 221 19.51 12.43 23.77
C SER A 221 18.45 11.32 23.89
N ALA A 222 17.55 11.44 24.87
CA ALA A 222 16.41 10.52 24.98
C ALA A 222 15.61 10.43 23.69
N ASN A 223 15.44 11.55 22.98
CA ASN A 223 14.81 11.61 21.66
C ASN A 223 15.61 10.86 20.59
N ALA A 224 16.94 10.97 20.57
CA ALA A 224 17.76 10.25 19.59
C ALA A 224 17.78 8.73 19.85
N THR A 225 17.68 8.30 21.09
CA THR A 225 17.61 6.88 21.44
C THR A 225 16.28 6.27 21.03
N ASN A 226 15.18 7.01 21.18
CA ASN A 226 13.85 6.59 20.71
C ASN A 226 13.69 6.72 19.19
N GLN A 227 14.43 7.65 18.55
CA GLN A 227 14.39 7.88 17.10
C GLN A 227 15.29 6.94 16.28
N LYS A 228 16.08 6.06 16.90
CA LYS A 228 16.95 5.12 16.15
C LYS A 228 16.18 4.23 15.16
N THR A 229 14.91 4.02 15.41
CA THR A 229 14.01 3.23 14.52
C THR A 229 13.16 4.08 13.60
N MET A 230 13.05 5.39 13.83
CA MET A 230 12.21 6.28 13.05
C MET A 230 13.02 7.18 12.11
N ALA A 231 12.43 7.55 10.97
CA ALA A 231 13.00 8.57 10.10
C ALA A 231 13.04 9.93 10.81
N PRO A 232 14.01 10.83 10.52
CA PRO A 232 14.00 12.18 11.05
C PRO A 232 12.66 12.89 10.77
N GLY A 233 12.02 13.42 11.83
CA GLY A 233 10.72 14.08 11.73
C GLY A 233 9.51 13.15 11.59
N ALA A 234 9.69 11.84 11.58
CA ALA A 234 8.57 10.91 11.60
C ALA A 234 7.81 10.99 12.92
N ILE A 235 6.50 10.94 12.82
CA ILE A 235 5.58 10.87 13.97
C ILE A 235 5.13 9.43 14.10
N ASP A 236 5.02 8.96 15.34
CA ASP A 236 4.47 7.65 15.63
C ASP A 236 2.94 7.69 15.49
N VAL A 237 2.43 7.02 14.47
CA VAL A 237 1.02 7.05 14.12
C VAL A 237 0.47 5.67 13.85
N GLN A 238 -0.82 5.51 14.15
CA GLN A 238 -1.63 4.36 13.78
C GLN A 238 -2.59 4.75 12.65
N PRO A 239 -2.52 4.10 11.48
CA PRO A 239 -3.48 4.33 10.41
C PRO A 239 -4.88 3.83 10.81
N ILE A 240 -5.90 4.61 10.49
CA ILE A 240 -7.30 4.27 10.76
C ILE A 240 -8.14 4.23 9.49
N LEU A 241 -7.80 5.02 8.49
CA LEU A 241 -8.48 5.06 7.20
C LEU A 241 -7.47 5.42 6.11
N CYS A 242 -7.64 4.89 4.90
CA CYS A 242 -6.93 5.40 3.74
C CYS A 242 -7.78 5.40 2.47
N VAL A 243 -7.42 6.29 1.53
CA VAL A 243 -7.84 6.21 0.14
C VAL A 243 -6.64 5.84 -0.73
N ASN A 244 -6.89 4.99 -1.70
CA ASN A 244 -5.91 4.60 -2.71
C ASN A 244 -6.07 5.52 -3.93
N THR A 245 -5.02 6.26 -4.31
CA THR A 245 -5.00 7.16 -5.47
C THR A 245 -4.23 6.60 -6.66
N TRP A 246 -3.85 5.34 -6.62
CA TRP A 246 -3.24 4.66 -7.77
C TRP A 246 -4.23 4.59 -8.93
N GLU A 247 -3.79 4.95 -10.12
CA GLU A 247 -4.58 5.06 -11.33
C GLU A 247 -5.28 3.74 -11.70
N HIS A 248 -4.63 2.60 -11.49
CA HIS A 248 -5.21 1.28 -11.76
C HIS A 248 -6.45 0.96 -10.90
N VAL A 249 -6.70 1.69 -9.81
CA VAL A 249 -7.88 1.48 -8.96
C VAL A 249 -9.11 2.17 -9.54
N TRP A 250 -8.97 3.37 -10.07
CA TRP A 250 -10.12 4.21 -10.42
C TRP A 250 -10.27 4.53 -11.90
N MET A 251 -9.17 4.51 -12.69
CA MET A 251 -9.24 4.92 -14.10
C MET A 251 -10.15 4.07 -14.96
N MET A 252 -10.35 2.80 -14.61
CA MET A 252 -11.23 1.91 -15.39
C MET A 252 -12.67 2.43 -15.44
N ASP A 253 -13.19 2.90 -14.32
CA ASP A 253 -14.58 3.33 -14.19
C ASP A 253 -14.75 4.84 -14.40
N TYR A 254 -13.73 5.64 -14.11
CA TYR A 254 -13.84 7.10 -14.10
C TYR A 254 -13.04 7.79 -15.22
N GLY A 255 -12.19 7.06 -15.94
CA GLY A 255 -11.31 7.64 -16.95
C GLY A 255 -10.24 8.57 -16.38
N ILE A 256 -9.48 9.23 -17.26
CA ILE A 256 -8.28 10.01 -16.88
C ILE A 256 -8.63 11.22 -15.98
N ALA A 257 -9.75 11.87 -16.21
CA ALA A 257 -10.14 13.09 -15.50
C ALA A 257 -11.04 12.83 -14.28
N GLY A 258 -11.41 11.59 -13.99
CA GLY A 258 -12.46 11.26 -13.03
C GLY A 258 -12.01 11.10 -11.58
N LYS A 259 -10.76 11.46 -11.26
CA LYS A 259 -10.22 11.31 -9.88
C LYS A 259 -11.08 11.98 -8.81
N ALA A 260 -11.56 13.19 -9.08
CA ALA A 260 -12.38 13.93 -8.11
C ALA A 260 -13.72 13.21 -7.84
N GLU A 261 -14.37 12.72 -8.89
CA GLU A 261 -15.62 11.95 -8.75
C GLU A 261 -15.41 10.64 -8.00
N TYR A 262 -14.32 9.91 -8.31
CA TYR A 262 -13.94 8.72 -7.58
C TYR A 262 -13.79 9.00 -6.08
N LEU A 263 -13.12 10.09 -5.70
CA LEU A 263 -12.86 10.45 -4.32
C LEU A 263 -14.16 10.79 -3.55
N GLU A 264 -15.10 11.52 -4.20
CA GLU A 264 -16.40 11.82 -3.60
C GLU A 264 -17.20 10.52 -3.33
N ARG A 265 -17.29 9.64 -4.33
CA ARG A 265 -17.99 8.36 -4.19
C ARG A 265 -17.31 7.43 -3.19
N TRP A 266 -15.96 7.46 -3.11
CA TRP A 266 -15.22 6.69 -2.12
C TRP A 266 -15.62 7.05 -0.69
N TRP A 267 -15.79 8.34 -0.39
CA TRP A 267 -16.18 8.78 0.95
C TRP A 267 -17.50 8.17 1.40
N ASP A 268 -18.46 8.03 0.50
CA ASP A 268 -19.79 7.46 0.78
C ASP A 268 -19.77 5.93 0.92
N ARG A 269 -18.65 5.29 0.60
CA ARG A 269 -18.45 3.83 0.70
C ARG A 269 -17.44 3.41 1.75
N ILE A 270 -17.10 4.30 2.65
CA ILE A 270 -16.24 3.98 3.80
C ILE A 270 -17.01 3.07 4.76
N ASN A 271 -16.35 1.99 5.19
CA ASN A 271 -16.81 1.14 6.28
C ASN A 271 -16.41 1.75 7.63
N TRP A 272 -17.23 2.61 8.16
CA TRP A 272 -16.94 3.32 9.41
C TRP A 272 -16.84 2.40 10.64
N GLU A 273 -17.42 1.20 10.58
CA GLU A 273 -17.23 0.20 11.64
C GLU A 273 -15.80 -0.35 11.62
N ALA A 274 -15.26 -0.68 10.44
CA ALA A 274 -13.88 -1.10 10.29
C ALA A 274 -12.90 0.02 10.66
N VAL A 275 -13.20 1.27 10.26
CA VAL A 275 -12.42 2.46 10.64
C VAL A 275 -12.41 2.65 12.15
N PHE A 276 -13.55 2.50 12.81
CA PHE A 276 -13.64 2.59 14.27
C PHE A 276 -12.92 1.45 14.97
N ALA A 277 -12.95 0.24 14.42
CA ALA A 277 -12.17 -0.89 14.93
C ALA A 277 -10.66 -0.59 14.83
N ASN A 278 -10.20 -0.05 13.71
CA ASN A 278 -8.80 0.38 13.55
C ASN A 278 -8.42 1.48 14.57
N TYR A 279 -9.32 2.43 14.81
CA TYR A 279 -9.11 3.51 15.77
C TYR A 279 -9.01 3.00 17.22
N THR A 280 -9.85 2.04 17.60
CA THR A 280 -9.92 1.50 18.97
C THR A 280 -8.87 0.44 19.24
N ALA A 281 -8.40 -0.30 18.23
CA ALA A 281 -7.35 -1.32 18.38
C ALA A 281 -6.07 -0.76 19.00
N VAL A 282 -5.75 0.50 18.74
CA VAL A 282 -4.60 1.20 19.31
C VAL A 282 -4.80 1.57 20.77
N SER A 283 -6.04 1.89 21.18
CA SER A 283 -6.35 2.31 22.54
C SER A 283 -6.15 1.21 23.58
N SER A 284 -6.19 -0.06 23.18
CA SER A 284 -5.94 -1.21 24.04
C SER A 284 -4.44 -1.53 24.24
N VAL A 285 -3.57 -0.90 23.46
CA VAL A 285 -2.12 -1.12 23.51
C VAL A 285 -1.44 0.16 23.97
N LYS A 286 -1.54 0.47 25.25
CA LYS A 286 -0.53 1.31 25.88
C LYS A 286 0.76 0.50 25.85
N ALA A 287 1.62 0.80 24.85
CA ALA A 287 2.92 0.19 24.76
C ALA A 287 3.70 0.45 26.06
N ALA A 288 4.18 -0.61 26.66
CA ALA A 288 5.27 -0.48 27.63
C ALA A 288 6.44 0.25 26.94
N PRO A 289 7.20 1.08 27.64
CA PRO A 289 8.39 1.73 27.07
C PRO A 289 9.31 0.66 26.47
N GLY A 290 9.48 0.67 25.15
CA GLY A 290 10.14 -0.40 24.39
C GLY A 290 9.18 -1.36 23.70
N GLY A 291 7.90 -0.99 23.56
CA GLY A 291 6.83 -1.83 22.99
C GLY A 291 7.15 -2.32 21.58
N ASN A 292 7.09 -3.61 21.47
CA ASN A 292 7.34 -4.39 20.27
C ASN A 292 6.21 -4.11 19.26
N TRP A 293 6.47 -3.35 18.20
CA TRP A 293 5.57 -3.01 17.09
C TRP A 293 4.89 -4.23 16.46
N ASN A 294 5.47 -5.42 16.68
CA ASN A 294 5.02 -6.66 16.06
C ASN A 294 3.67 -7.18 16.59
N ARG A 295 3.11 -6.66 17.69
CA ARG A 295 1.89 -7.24 18.27
C ARG A 295 0.60 -6.79 17.59
N ASN A 296 0.59 -5.61 16.95
CA ASN A 296 -0.64 -5.04 16.39
C ASN A 296 -0.86 -5.36 14.91
N LEU A 297 0.20 -5.75 14.18
CA LEU A 297 0.08 -6.09 12.77
C LEU A 297 -0.60 -7.45 12.55
N ASN A 298 -0.54 -8.34 13.53
CA ASN A 298 -1.16 -9.68 13.45
C ASN A 298 -2.69 -9.69 13.69
N SER A 299 -3.27 -8.62 14.22
CA SER A 299 -4.72 -8.50 14.42
C SER A 299 -5.43 -7.87 13.21
N MET A 300 -4.68 -7.42 12.20
CA MET A 300 -5.18 -6.79 10.98
C MET A 300 -4.98 -7.67 9.73
N VAL A 301 -4.61 -8.94 9.92
CA VAL A 301 -4.47 -9.94 8.84
C VAL A 301 -5.62 -10.92 8.85
#